data_bd25e2132f2a498684443339b87f218b
#
_entry.id   bd25e2132f2a498684443339b87f218b
#
_cell.length_a   1.000
_cell.length_b   1.000
_cell.length_c   1.000
_cell.angle_alpha   90.00
_cell.angle_beta   90.00
_cell.angle_gamma   90.00
#
_symmetry.space_group_name_H-M   'P 1'
#
loop_
_entity.id
_entity.type
_entity.pdbx_description
1 polymer ?
#
loop_
_entity_poly.entity_id
_entity_poly.type
_entity_poly.pdbx_seq_one_letter_code
_entity_poly.pdbx_strand_id
1 'polypeptide(L)'
;MPPKAANPSPANPNPGDPSPGDPSPADPSPADPSPANPNPGDQSSADRSHGDPSPADQSSDERSKGGRKRTDPGLPRHRPSGRRLDLGALRRELPTAMQAILADFERSLRLERNRSANTCKAYLGDITLLLTQLSRQGHQLSGLTLRTLRGWLADQQRAGASRTTLARRAAAARTFTRWAFQHQLCPADVGELLASPRPHRTLPSVLSAADAGASIDALDGDEPVQLRDRLILELLYGTGIRVAELVGLNLSDLDRGRRLVRVIGKGDKQRTVPYGIPAEQALQRWLDRGRPAWRTPASGDALLLGQRGGRLDQRTARAVVNRATSAVVGGRGLSPHGLRHTAATHLLDGGADLRAVQELLGHASLATTQIYTHISVDRLRRSFEQAHPRA
;
A
#
# COMPACT_ATOMS: atom_id res chain seq x y z
N MET A 1 -50.94 -5.57 -52.39
CA MET A 1 -50.86 -6.86 -53.09
C MET A 1 -49.42 -7.29 -53.21
N PRO A 2 -49.13 -8.55 -52.90
CA PRO A 2 -47.82 -9.13 -52.81
C PRO A 2 -47.39 -9.82 -54.15
N PRO A 3 -46.29 -10.60 -54.28
CA PRO A 3 -45.82 -11.64 -53.32
C PRO A 3 -44.30 -11.73 -53.19
N LYS A 4 -43.78 -12.28 -52.04
CA LYS A 4 -43.36 -13.67 -51.77
C LYS A 4 -42.30 -14.29 -52.73
N ALA A 5 -41.16 -14.62 -52.11
CA ALA A 5 -40.39 -15.87 -52.30
C ALA A 5 -39.30 -15.91 -51.26
N ALA A 6 -39.29 -16.71 -50.27
CA ALA A 6 -39.02 -18.15 -50.13
C ALA A 6 -37.53 -18.49 -50.19
N ASN A 7 -37.10 -18.97 -49.04
CA ASN A 7 -35.88 -19.69 -48.67
C ASN A 7 -35.56 -20.87 -49.60
N PRO A 8 -34.29 -21.37 -49.64
CA PRO A 8 -34.05 -22.57 -48.83
C PRO A 8 -32.65 -22.67 -48.21
N SER A 9 -32.58 -23.29 -47.05
CA SER A 9 -31.45 -24.05 -46.54
C SER A 9 -31.10 -25.26 -47.41
N PRO A 10 -29.85 -25.73 -47.40
CA PRO A 10 -29.66 -27.15 -47.14
C PRO A 10 -28.53 -27.49 -46.19
N ALA A 11 -28.83 -28.37 -45.27
CA ALA A 11 -28.34 -29.75 -45.11
C ALA A 11 -26.86 -29.95 -44.73
N ASN A 12 -26.71 -30.46 -43.55
CA ASN A 12 -25.60 -31.23 -42.99
C ASN A 12 -25.37 -32.56 -43.76
N PRO A 13 -24.14 -33.07 -43.84
CA PRO A 13 -23.91 -34.43 -43.35
C PRO A 13 -22.61 -34.59 -42.51
N ASN A 14 -22.74 -35.25 -41.39
CA ASN A 14 -21.74 -36.11 -40.77
C ASN A 14 -21.82 -37.48 -41.46
N PRO A 15 -20.76 -38.34 -41.59
CA PRO A 15 -20.16 -39.06 -40.48
C PRO A 15 -18.68 -39.47 -40.67
N GLY A 16 -18.03 -39.97 -39.58
CA GLY A 16 -16.87 -40.85 -39.72
C GLY A 16 -15.76 -40.63 -38.71
N ASP A 17 -15.88 -41.28 -37.56
CA ASP A 17 -14.78 -41.74 -36.72
C ASP A 17 -13.96 -42.82 -37.45
N PRO A 18 -12.62 -43.01 -37.24
CA PRO A 18 -12.15 -43.69 -36.02
C PRO A 18 -10.81 -43.19 -35.45
N SER A 19 -10.66 -43.31 -34.16
CA SER A 19 -9.40 -43.43 -33.43
C SER A 19 -8.59 -44.64 -33.93
N PRO A 20 -7.22 -44.60 -33.87
CA PRO A 20 -6.55 -45.20 -32.72
C PRO A 20 -5.16 -44.60 -32.36
N GLY A 21 -4.72 -44.85 -31.18
CA GLY A 21 -3.29 -45.08 -30.88
C GLY A 21 -2.62 -44.04 -30.00
N ASP A 22 -2.65 -44.26 -28.71
CA ASP A 22 -1.65 -43.91 -27.71
C ASP A 22 -0.26 -44.45 -28.11
N PRO A 23 0.87 -43.82 -27.79
CA PRO A 23 1.53 -44.16 -26.54
C PRO A 23 2.16 -42.97 -25.79
N SER A 24 2.02 -42.99 -24.50
CA SER A 24 2.86 -42.30 -23.52
C SER A 24 4.32 -42.63 -23.69
N PRO A 25 5.22 -41.70 -23.48
CA PRO A 25 6.52 -42.04 -22.93
C PRO A 25 6.68 -41.49 -21.51
N ALA A 26 7.25 -42.37 -20.72
CA ALA A 26 7.64 -42.38 -19.36
C ALA A 26 8.40 -41.14 -18.86
N ASP A 27 8.08 -40.79 -17.68
CA ASP A 27 8.79 -39.92 -16.74
C ASP A 27 10.13 -40.54 -16.32
N PRO A 28 11.19 -39.80 -16.19
CA PRO A 28 12.20 -40.10 -15.19
C PRO A 28 12.37 -38.95 -14.22
N SER A 29 11.93 -39.14 -12.98
CA SER A 29 12.40 -38.43 -11.81
C SER A 29 13.92 -38.58 -11.66
N PRO A 30 14.64 -37.52 -11.37
CA PRO A 30 15.92 -37.67 -10.69
C PRO A 30 15.79 -37.37 -9.19
N ALA A 31 16.40 -38.30 -8.47
CA ALA A 31 16.55 -38.38 -7.04
C ALA A 31 17.24 -37.16 -6.41
N ASP A 32 16.75 -36.84 -5.24
CA ASP A 32 17.30 -35.96 -4.24
C ASP A 32 18.55 -36.54 -3.60
N PRO A 33 19.61 -35.82 -3.37
CA PRO A 33 20.56 -36.15 -2.34
C PRO A 33 20.58 -35.12 -1.23
N SER A 34 20.01 -35.48 -0.09
CA SER A 34 20.34 -34.90 1.22
C SER A 34 21.82 -35.11 1.55
N PRO A 35 22.53 -34.12 2.02
CA PRO A 35 23.74 -34.36 2.79
C PRO A 35 23.49 -34.36 4.29
N ALA A 36 23.96 -35.41 4.89
CA ALA A 36 24.00 -35.73 6.30
C ALA A 36 24.75 -34.69 7.14
N ASN A 37 24.20 -34.47 8.32
CA ASN A 37 24.81 -33.80 9.46
C ASN A 37 25.75 -34.77 10.19
N PRO A 38 26.99 -34.43 10.50
CA PRO A 38 27.75 -35.13 11.53
C PRO A 38 27.85 -34.28 12.79
N ASN A 39 27.27 -34.81 13.84
CA ASN A 39 27.57 -34.46 15.23
C ASN A 39 28.72 -35.36 15.68
N PRO A 40 29.74 -34.90 16.37
CA PRO A 40 30.38 -35.70 17.36
C PRO A 40 30.34 -35.02 18.74
N GLY A 41 30.01 -35.90 19.68
CA GLY A 41 29.87 -35.75 21.06
C GLY A 41 31.16 -35.60 21.86
N ASP A 42 30.86 -35.27 23.09
CA ASP A 42 31.41 -35.79 24.34
C ASP A 42 32.91 -35.83 24.56
N GLN A 43 33.33 -35.14 25.59
CA GLN A 43 34.23 -35.53 26.68
C GLN A 43 34.50 -34.31 27.54
N SER A 44 33.90 -34.23 28.73
CA SER A 44 34.40 -34.84 29.97
C SER A 44 35.56 -34.08 30.66
N SER A 45 35.22 -33.58 31.82
CA SER A 45 35.93 -33.64 33.10
C SER A 45 36.87 -32.52 33.55
N ALA A 46 36.56 -32.14 34.79
CA ALA A 46 37.40 -31.87 35.96
C ALA A 46 37.91 -30.44 36.17
N ASP A 47 37.36 -29.74 37.13
CA ASP A 47 37.63 -29.76 38.56
C ASP A 47 38.55 -28.63 39.06
N ARG A 48 38.17 -28.07 40.24
CA ARG A 48 38.89 -27.26 41.26
C ARG A 48 38.68 -25.75 41.19
N SER A 49 37.78 -25.21 42.02
CA SER A 49 37.84 -25.00 43.45
C SER A 49 38.65 -23.77 43.89
N HIS A 50 38.05 -23.05 44.84
CA HIS A 50 38.56 -22.03 45.78
C HIS A 50 38.65 -20.61 45.24
N GLY A 51 38.18 -19.59 45.91
CA GLY A 51 37.78 -19.35 47.28
C GLY A 51 37.29 -17.90 47.38
N ASP A 52 36.29 -17.72 48.13
CA ASP A 52 35.91 -16.48 48.81
C ASP A 52 37.00 -16.07 49.81
N PRO A 53 37.19 -14.81 50.17
CA PRO A 53 36.32 -14.19 51.16
C PRO A 53 36.14 -12.66 51.04
N SER A 54 35.00 -12.20 51.51
CA SER A 54 34.81 -10.90 52.18
C SER A 54 35.62 -10.86 53.46
N PRO A 55 35.96 -9.69 54.03
CA PRO A 55 34.98 -8.83 54.71
C PRO A 55 35.28 -7.29 54.75
N ALA A 56 34.25 -6.53 55.06
CA ALA A 56 34.07 -5.32 55.84
C ALA A 56 35.31 -4.46 56.24
N ASP A 57 35.22 -3.15 56.11
CA ASP A 57 34.98 -2.26 57.28
C ASP A 57 34.91 -0.76 56.83
N GLN A 58 33.93 -0.08 57.34
CA GLN A 58 33.76 1.23 57.94
C GLN A 58 34.79 2.33 57.66
N SER A 59 34.34 3.50 57.24
CA SER A 59 34.07 4.68 58.10
C SER A 59 34.05 5.97 57.26
N SER A 60 32.98 6.72 57.44
CA SER A 60 32.87 8.17 57.65
C SER A 60 33.97 9.09 57.09
N ASP A 61 33.66 10.05 56.20
CA ASP A 61 33.54 11.43 56.70
C ASP A 61 32.99 12.40 55.59
N GLU A 62 32.35 13.39 56.09
CA GLU A 62 31.70 14.50 55.41
C GLU A 62 32.69 15.38 54.63
N ARG A 63 32.27 15.98 53.54
CA ARG A 63 32.10 17.42 53.28
C ARG A 63 32.08 17.79 51.79
N SER A 64 30.94 18.32 51.45
CA SER A 64 30.79 19.63 50.79
C SER A 64 31.30 19.89 49.38
N LYS A 65 30.33 20.26 48.57
CA LYS A 65 30.29 21.30 47.51
C LYS A 65 30.77 20.93 46.13
N GLY A 66 29.87 21.13 45.20
CA GLY A 66 30.17 21.45 43.81
C GLY A 66 29.42 20.62 42.77
N GLY A 67 28.11 20.69 42.77
CA GLY A 67 27.28 20.14 41.67
C GLY A 67 27.56 20.85 40.38
N ARG A 68 28.34 20.28 39.50
CA ARG A 68 28.28 20.59 38.07
C ARG A 68 27.40 19.53 37.43
N LYS A 69 26.12 19.87 37.25
CA LYS A 69 25.24 19.20 36.30
C LYS A 69 25.92 19.27 34.93
N ARG A 70 26.43 18.13 34.46
CA ARG A 70 26.72 17.95 33.04
C ARG A 70 25.38 17.91 32.34
N THR A 71 24.92 19.04 31.85
CA THR A 71 23.91 19.15 30.85
C THR A 71 24.51 18.60 29.57
N ASP A 72 24.08 17.39 29.23
CA ASP A 72 24.26 16.84 27.90
C ASP A 72 23.52 17.78 26.91
N PRO A 73 24.18 18.42 25.96
CA PRO A 73 23.50 19.24 24.99
C PRO A 73 22.84 18.29 24.00
N GLY A 74 21.59 17.92 24.29
CA GLY A 74 20.72 17.26 23.34
C GLY A 74 20.73 18.04 22.05
N LEU A 75 21.40 17.51 21.04
CA LEU A 75 21.36 17.99 19.66
C LEU A 75 19.89 18.18 19.26
N PRO A 76 19.47 19.38 18.89
CA PRO A 76 18.16 19.60 18.35
C PRO A 76 18.08 18.81 17.02
N ARG A 77 17.29 17.76 17.00
CA ARG A 77 16.86 17.12 15.74
C ARG A 77 15.94 18.08 15.01
N HIS A 78 16.48 19.20 14.56
CA HIS A 78 15.85 20.06 13.60
C HIS A 78 15.78 19.26 12.28
N ARG A 79 14.63 18.58 12.08
CA ARG A 79 14.21 18.32 10.70
C ARG A 79 13.92 19.68 10.10
N PRO A 80 14.65 20.12 9.07
CA PRO A 80 14.22 21.27 8.34
C PRO A 80 12.81 20.98 7.87
N SER A 81 11.87 21.85 8.22
CA SER A 81 10.54 21.91 7.63
C SER A 81 10.74 22.17 6.15
N GLY A 82 10.92 21.12 5.37
CA GLY A 82 11.16 21.19 3.95
C GLY A 82 9.99 21.93 3.34
N ARG A 83 10.25 23.16 2.90
CA ARG A 83 9.34 23.95 2.06
C ARG A 83 8.86 23.00 0.98
N ARG A 84 7.57 22.72 0.97
CA ARG A 84 6.97 21.84 -0.03
C ARG A 84 7.33 22.41 -1.38
N LEU A 85 8.14 21.68 -2.17
CA LEU A 85 8.49 22.08 -3.53
C LEU A 85 7.18 22.31 -4.30
N ASP A 86 6.96 23.54 -4.75
CA ASP A 86 5.85 23.87 -5.63
C ASP A 86 6.18 23.37 -7.04
N LEU A 87 5.75 22.12 -7.31
CA LEU A 87 5.93 21.51 -8.63
C LEU A 87 5.21 22.30 -9.74
N GLY A 88 4.15 23.03 -9.40
CA GLY A 88 3.44 23.90 -10.34
C GLY A 88 4.29 25.10 -10.74
N ALA A 89 4.94 25.74 -9.79
CA ALA A 89 5.90 26.82 -10.07
C ALA A 89 7.07 26.32 -10.91
N LEU A 90 7.72 25.22 -10.50
CA LEU A 90 8.81 24.62 -11.27
C LEU A 90 8.43 24.29 -12.71
N ARG A 91 7.20 23.79 -12.92
CA ARG A 91 6.69 23.48 -14.25
C ARG A 91 6.52 24.72 -15.13
N ARG A 92 6.08 25.84 -14.54
CA ARG A 92 5.95 27.13 -15.24
C ARG A 92 7.31 27.76 -15.58
N GLU A 93 8.34 27.49 -14.78
CA GLU A 93 9.72 27.99 -14.99
C GLU A 93 10.50 27.19 -16.04
N LEU A 94 10.01 26.01 -16.46
CA LEU A 94 10.65 25.24 -17.52
C LEU A 94 10.62 25.99 -18.86
N PRO A 95 11.60 25.82 -19.74
CA PRO A 95 11.54 26.28 -21.14
C PRO A 95 10.29 25.77 -21.83
N THR A 96 9.67 26.57 -22.70
CA THR A 96 8.41 26.25 -23.39
C THR A 96 8.44 24.88 -24.08
N ALA A 97 9.57 24.54 -24.72
CA ALA A 97 9.74 23.22 -25.34
C ALA A 97 9.65 22.07 -24.33
N MET A 98 10.24 22.23 -23.13
CA MET A 98 10.15 21.20 -22.07
C MET A 98 8.76 21.13 -21.44
N GLN A 99 8.03 22.26 -21.38
CA GLN A 99 6.63 22.26 -20.93
C GLN A 99 5.74 21.49 -21.90
N ALA A 100 5.92 21.67 -23.21
CA ALA A 100 5.20 20.93 -24.25
C ALA A 100 5.49 19.43 -24.15
N ILE A 101 6.76 19.04 -24.06
CA ILE A 101 7.18 17.63 -23.88
C ILE A 101 6.54 17.01 -22.65
N LEU A 102 6.49 17.74 -21.53
CA LEU A 102 5.88 17.23 -20.29
C LEU A 102 4.36 17.07 -20.44
N ALA A 103 3.69 17.94 -21.19
CA ALA A 103 2.25 17.84 -21.48
C ALA A 103 1.95 16.64 -22.38
N ASP A 104 2.76 16.38 -23.39
CA ASP A 104 2.60 15.23 -24.30
C ASP A 104 2.88 13.91 -23.56
N PHE A 105 3.89 13.89 -22.71
CA PHE A 105 4.14 12.73 -21.84
C PHE A 105 2.98 12.46 -20.87
N GLU A 106 2.36 13.51 -20.30
CA GLU A 106 1.16 13.37 -19.47
C GLU A 106 0.01 12.72 -20.27
N ARG A 107 -0.19 13.15 -21.50
CA ARG A 107 -1.21 12.59 -22.40
C ARG A 107 -0.97 11.11 -22.66
N SER A 108 0.27 10.73 -23.00
CA SER A 108 0.68 9.33 -23.22
C SER A 108 0.46 8.46 -21.96
N LEU A 109 0.82 8.95 -20.77
CA LEU A 109 0.60 8.21 -19.52
C LEU A 109 -0.88 7.92 -19.26
N ARG A 110 -1.77 8.87 -19.60
CA ARG A 110 -3.21 8.74 -19.37
C ARG A 110 -3.90 7.89 -20.40
N LEU A 111 -3.65 8.16 -21.68
CA LEU A 111 -4.41 7.58 -22.80
C LEU A 111 -3.82 6.25 -23.28
N GLU A 112 -2.52 6.19 -23.50
CA GLU A 112 -1.88 5.02 -24.11
C GLU A 112 -1.53 3.94 -23.07
N ARG A 113 -1.13 4.34 -21.88
CA ARG A 113 -0.64 3.42 -20.84
C ARG A 113 -1.64 3.16 -19.72
N ASN A 114 -2.82 3.72 -19.80
CA ASN A 114 -3.92 3.57 -18.83
C ASN A 114 -3.43 3.61 -17.36
N ARG A 115 -2.53 4.57 -17.07
CA ARG A 115 -1.97 4.72 -15.71
C ARG A 115 -2.96 5.44 -14.80
N SER A 116 -3.03 5.02 -13.54
CA SER A 116 -3.88 5.69 -12.56
C SER A 116 -3.49 7.17 -12.39
N ALA A 117 -4.45 8.04 -12.08
CA ALA A 117 -4.22 9.47 -11.87
C ALA A 117 -3.08 9.74 -10.84
N ASN A 118 -2.98 8.92 -9.78
CA ASN A 118 -1.91 9.03 -8.79
C ASN A 118 -0.54 8.66 -9.38
N THR A 119 -0.47 7.65 -10.25
CA THR A 119 0.78 7.29 -10.95
C THR A 119 1.21 8.40 -11.89
N CYS A 120 0.27 8.93 -12.69
CA CYS A 120 0.54 10.06 -13.58
C CYS A 120 1.06 11.26 -12.78
N LYS A 121 0.37 11.66 -11.71
CA LYS A 121 0.78 12.76 -10.84
C LYS A 121 2.19 12.56 -10.25
N ALA A 122 2.50 11.34 -9.80
CA ALA A 122 3.81 11.02 -9.23
C ALA A 122 4.92 11.07 -10.29
N TYR A 123 4.69 10.46 -11.47
CA TYR A 123 5.66 10.44 -12.57
C TYR A 123 5.90 11.84 -13.13
N LEU A 124 4.83 12.61 -13.36
CA LEU A 124 4.95 13.98 -13.82
C LEU A 124 5.74 14.85 -12.83
N GLY A 125 5.50 14.70 -11.52
CA GLY A 125 6.28 15.40 -10.51
C GLY A 125 7.76 15.02 -10.55
N ASP A 126 8.08 13.74 -10.74
CA ASP A 126 9.47 13.29 -10.84
C ASP A 126 10.15 13.79 -12.11
N ILE A 127 9.46 13.76 -13.26
CA ILE A 127 10.02 14.24 -14.52
C ILE A 127 10.12 15.76 -14.54
N THR A 128 9.21 16.49 -13.90
CA THR A 128 9.37 17.93 -13.69
C THR A 128 10.69 18.24 -12.97
N LEU A 129 11.02 17.50 -11.90
CA LEU A 129 12.30 17.68 -11.19
C LEU A 129 13.51 17.35 -12.06
N LEU A 130 13.44 16.29 -12.87
CA LEU A 130 14.50 15.92 -13.81
C LEU A 130 14.72 17.03 -14.86
N LEU A 131 13.65 17.49 -15.51
CA LEU A 131 13.72 18.54 -16.54
C LEU A 131 14.19 19.87 -15.95
N THR A 132 13.77 20.21 -14.72
CA THR A 132 14.26 21.40 -14.02
C THR A 132 15.77 21.33 -13.79
N GLN A 133 16.30 20.18 -13.42
CA GLN A 133 17.76 20.03 -13.25
C GLN A 133 18.49 20.13 -14.58
N LEU A 134 18.00 19.49 -15.64
CA LEU A 134 18.57 19.61 -16.99
C LEU A 134 18.59 21.05 -17.47
N SER A 135 17.48 21.77 -17.33
CA SER A 135 17.37 23.18 -17.73
C SER A 135 18.36 24.06 -16.96
N ARG A 136 18.52 23.86 -15.65
CA ARG A 136 19.51 24.61 -14.83
C ARG A 136 20.95 24.35 -15.23
N GLN A 137 21.23 23.17 -15.79
CA GLN A 137 22.55 22.81 -16.33
C GLN A 137 22.75 23.26 -17.77
N GLY A 138 21.80 24.00 -18.36
CA GLY A 138 21.85 24.45 -19.75
C GLY A 138 21.67 23.35 -20.79
N HIS A 139 21.19 22.16 -20.37
CA HIS A 139 20.99 21.02 -21.26
C HIS A 139 19.58 20.99 -21.85
N GLN A 140 19.50 20.66 -23.11
CA GLN A 140 18.27 20.27 -23.78
C GLN A 140 18.01 18.77 -23.57
N LEU A 141 16.81 18.31 -23.95
CA LEU A 141 16.45 16.89 -23.81
C LEU A 141 17.36 15.97 -24.64
N SER A 142 17.83 16.42 -25.79
CA SER A 142 18.81 15.71 -26.63
C SER A 142 20.15 15.44 -25.92
N GLY A 143 20.50 16.25 -24.93
CA GLY A 143 21.67 16.06 -24.07
C GLY A 143 21.46 15.13 -22.86
N LEU A 144 20.29 14.48 -22.75
CA LEU A 144 20.02 13.54 -21.69
C LEU A 144 20.85 12.27 -21.86
N THR A 145 21.70 11.97 -20.89
CA THR A 145 22.59 10.80 -20.89
C THR A 145 22.35 9.93 -19.65
N LEU A 146 22.87 8.71 -19.67
CA LEU A 146 22.85 7.85 -18.49
C LEU A 146 23.59 8.50 -17.31
N ARG A 147 24.64 9.24 -17.57
CA ARG A 147 25.41 9.98 -16.56
C ARG A 147 24.54 11.05 -15.88
N THR A 148 23.78 11.84 -16.65
CA THR A 148 22.87 12.87 -16.11
C THR A 148 21.75 12.25 -15.29
N LEU A 149 21.19 11.12 -15.71
CA LEU A 149 20.17 10.39 -14.93
C LEU A 149 20.71 9.85 -13.61
N ARG A 150 21.93 9.26 -13.62
CA ARG A 150 22.60 8.77 -12.41
C ARG A 150 22.95 9.94 -11.47
N GLY A 151 23.46 11.04 -12.01
CA GLY A 151 23.74 12.27 -11.26
C GLY A 151 22.48 12.81 -10.58
N TRP A 152 21.38 12.93 -11.32
CA TRP A 152 20.10 13.35 -10.77
C TRP A 152 19.62 12.47 -9.61
N LEU A 153 19.68 11.13 -9.73
CA LEU A 153 19.30 10.22 -8.64
C LEU A 153 20.25 10.35 -7.45
N ALA A 154 21.54 10.54 -7.66
CA ALA A 154 22.52 10.74 -6.59
C ALA A 154 22.25 12.07 -5.84
N ASP A 155 21.89 13.14 -6.54
CA ASP A 155 21.49 14.42 -5.94
C ASP A 155 20.25 14.26 -5.08
N GLN A 156 19.25 13.51 -5.57
CA GLN A 156 18.05 13.22 -4.82
C GLN A 156 18.33 12.37 -3.57
N GLN A 157 19.28 11.45 -3.66
CA GLN A 157 19.72 10.65 -2.51
C GLN A 157 20.41 11.52 -1.47
N ARG A 158 21.31 12.42 -1.89
CA ARG A 158 21.99 13.41 -1.01
C ARG A 158 20.98 14.35 -0.35
N ALA A 159 19.90 14.71 -1.05
CA ALA A 159 18.78 15.47 -0.50
C ALA A 159 17.88 14.68 0.44
N GLY A 160 18.23 13.42 0.80
CA GLY A 160 17.49 12.60 1.76
C GLY A 160 16.30 11.84 1.21
N ALA A 161 16.19 11.67 -0.12
CA ALA A 161 15.12 10.86 -0.69
C ALA A 161 15.24 9.40 -0.27
N SER A 162 14.12 8.81 0.17
CA SER A 162 14.08 7.39 0.56
C SER A 162 14.38 6.47 -0.64
N ARG A 163 14.89 5.26 -0.37
CA ARG A 163 15.13 4.25 -1.42
C ARG A 163 13.89 3.95 -2.26
N THR A 164 12.70 3.90 -1.64
CA THR A 164 11.43 3.73 -2.35
C THR A 164 11.14 4.90 -3.29
N THR A 165 11.43 6.14 -2.86
CA THR A 165 11.29 7.32 -3.70
C THR A 165 12.28 7.27 -4.88
N LEU A 166 13.52 6.89 -4.64
CA LEU A 166 14.53 6.75 -5.68
C LEU A 166 14.18 5.65 -6.70
N ALA A 167 13.68 4.51 -6.23
CA ALA A 167 13.20 3.43 -7.11
C ALA A 167 12.03 3.90 -7.99
N ARG A 168 11.07 4.66 -7.43
CA ARG A 168 9.97 5.25 -8.20
C ARG A 168 10.48 6.28 -9.22
N ARG A 169 11.42 7.15 -8.83
CA ARG A 169 12.05 8.15 -9.72
C ARG A 169 12.79 7.49 -10.87
N ALA A 170 13.55 6.43 -10.59
CA ALA A 170 14.21 5.65 -11.62
C ALA A 170 13.20 4.99 -12.59
N ALA A 171 12.07 4.47 -12.07
CA ALA A 171 11.01 3.92 -12.91
C ALA A 171 10.32 5.00 -13.77
N ALA A 172 10.08 6.19 -13.21
CA ALA A 172 9.54 7.33 -13.95
C ALA A 172 10.52 7.78 -15.07
N ALA A 173 11.82 7.89 -14.75
CA ALA A 173 12.85 8.26 -15.73
C ALA A 173 12.92 7.24 -16.87
N ARG A 174 12.96 5.92 -16.58
CA ARG A 174 12.92 4.89 -17.64
C ARG A 174 11.67 4.95 -18.51
N THR A 175 10.51 5.21 -17.90
CA THR A 175 9.26 5.34 -18.65
C THR A 175 9.30 6.57 -19.56
N PHE A 176 9.85 7.67 -19.07
CA PHE A 176 9.98 8.92 -19.82
C PHE A 176 10.99 8.81 -20.97
N THR A 177 12.20 8.26 -20.73
CA THR A 177 13.24 8.16 -21.76
C THR A 177 12.83 7.20 -22.88
N ARG A 178 12.17 6.09 -22.55
CA ARG A 178 11.60 5.18 -23.56
C ARG A 178 10.56 5.89 -24.42
N TRP A 179 9.66 6.64 -23.79
CA TRP A 179 8.65 7.43 -24.49
C TRP A 179 9.30 8.50 -25.36
N ALA A 180 10.28 9.26 -24.81
CA ALA A 180 11.00 10.31 -25.55
C ALA A 180 11.77 9.74 -26.76
N PHE A 181 12.38 8.56 -26.63
CA PHE A 181 13.04 7.85 -27.73
C PHE A 181 12.04 7.44 -28.80
N GLN A 182 10.89 6.85 -28.42
CA GLN A 182 9.82 6.46 -29.35
C GLN A 182 9.25 7.65 -30.14
N HIS A 183 9.31 8.87 -29.57
CA HIS A 183 8.87 10.11 -30.22
C HIS A 183 10.00 10.92 -30.81
N GLN A 184 11.18 10.31 -31.00
CA GLN A 184 12.35 10.93 -31.64
C GLN A 184 12.86 12.21 -30.93
N LEU A 185 12.53 12.39 -29.66
CA LEU A 185 12.99 13.52 -28.82
C LEU A 185 14.39 13.30 -28.24
N CYS A 186 14.86 12.07 -28.23
CA CYS A 186 16.19 11.64 -27.78
C CYS A 186 16.78 10.63 -28.77
N PRO A 187 18.12 10.62 -28.97
CA PRO A 187 18.76 9.69 -29.93
C PRO A 187 18.78 8.23 -29.44
N ALA A 188 18.58 7.98 -28.13
CA ALA A 188 18.58 6.64 -27.54
C ALA A 188 17.69 6.57 -26.27
N ASP A 189 17.22 5.38 -25.91
CA ASP A 189 16.60 5.12 -24.59
C ASP A 189 17.67 4.94 -23.50
N VAL A 190 18.23 6.06 -23.06
CA VAL A 190 19.29 6.09 -22.03
C VAL A 190 18.83 5.55 -20.67
N GLY A 191 17.53 5.48 -20.44
CA GLY A 191 16.97 4.97 -19.18
C GLY A 191 16.95 3.46 -19.09
N GLU A 192 17.09 2.72 -20.19
CA GLU A 192 17.11 1.26 -20.19
C GLU A 192 18.22 0.71 -19.28
N LEU A 193 19.40 1.34 -19.33
CA LEU A 193 20.56 0.98 -18.52
C LEU A 193 20.53 1.57 -17.08
N LEU A 194 19.47 2.27 -16.71
CA LEU A 194 19.35 2.87 -15.39
C LEU A 194 18.93 1.83 -14.35
N ALA A 195 19.86 1.44 -13.49
CA ALA A 195 19.58 0.51 -12.39
C ALA A 195 18.56 1.12 -11.40
N SER A 196 17.62 0.31 -10.92
CA SER A 196 16.75 0.68 -9.81
C SER A 196 17.39 0.31 -8.48
N PRO A 197 17.46 1.22 -7.52
CA PRO A 197 17.77 0.86 -6.15
C PRO A 197 16.78 -0.20 -5.69
N ARG A 198 17.28 -1.35 -5.20
CA ARG A 198 16.40 -2.35 -4.60
C ARG A 198 15.83 -1.76 -3.30
N PRO A 199 14.51 -1.65 -3.15
CA PRO A 199 13.93 -1.23 -1.88
C PRO A 199 14.32 -2.28 -0.83
N HIS A 200 14.75 -1.84 0.36
CA HIS A 200 14.80 -2.76 1.49
C HIS A 200 13.36 -3.21 1.76
N ARG A 201 13.10 -4.49 1.62
CA ARG A 201 11.90 -5.11 2.17
C ARG A 201 12.12 -5.21 3.68
N THR A 202 11.87 -4.14 4.42
CA THR A 202 11.57 -4.30 5.84
C THR A 202 10.23 -5.02 5.90
N LEU A 203 10.19 -6.14 6.60
CA LEU A 203 8.91 -6.78 6.92
C LEU A 203 8.03 -5.70 7.55
N PRO A 204 6.82 -5.49 7.03
CA PRO A 204 5.90 -4.55 7.66
C PRO A 204 5.66 -5.02 9.10
N SER A 205 5.73 -4.10 10.04
CA SER A 205 5.32 -4.38 11.42
C SER A 205 3.84 -4.76 11.40
N VAL A 206 3.54 -5.96 11.87
CA VAL A 206 2.20 -6.48 12.09
C VAL A 206 1.88 -6.23 13.56
N LEU A 207 0.72 -5.64 13.86
CA LEU A 207 0.23 -5.57 15.25
C LEU A 207 -0.25 -6.95 15.68
N SER A 208 -0.20 -7.24 16.97
CA SER A 208 -0.98 -8.36 17.51
C SER A 208 -2.49 -8.07 17.41
N ALA A 209 -3.32 -9.09 17.47
CA ALA A 209 -4.79 -8.93 17.49
C ALA A 209 -5.23 -8.08 18.69
N ALA A 210 -4.57 -8.26 19.85
CA ALA A 210 -4.80 -7.47 21.05
C ALA A 210 -4.45 -5.99 20.84
N ASP A 211 -3.27 -5.69 20.26
CA ASP A 211 -2.84 -4.31 20.02
C ASP A 211 -3.73 -3.61 18.96
N ALA A 212 -4.14 -4.35 17.93
CA ALA A 212 -5.08 -3.84 16.93
C ALA A 212 -6.44 -3.52 17.57
N GLY A 213 -6.96 -4.41 18.42
CA GLY A 213 -8.17 -4.18 19.20
C GLY A 213 -8.03 -2.97 20.12
N ALA A 214 -6.98 -2.93 20.95
CA ALA A 214 -6.71 -1.82 21.88
C ALA A 214 -6.60 -0.48 21.15
N SER A 215 -5.98 -0.44 19.95
CA SER A 215 -5.87 0.78 19.14
C SER A 215 -7.24 1.32 18.69
N ILE A 216 -8.20 0.44 18.48
CA ILE A 216 -9.57 0.82 18.07
C ILE A 216 -10.40 1.19 19.29
N ASP A 217 -10.31 0.39 20.34
CA ASP A 217 -11.11 0.57 21.55
C ASP A 217 -10.70 1.82 22.34
N ALA A 218 -9.45 2.26 22.23
CA ALA A 218 -8.99 3.56 22.72
C ALA A 218 -9.69 4.78 22.07
N LEU A 219 -10.35 4.59 20.94
CA LEU A 219 -11.17 5.62 20.28
C LEU A 219 -12.62 5.56 20.80
N ASP A 220 -12.80 5.56 22.11
CA ASP A 220 -14.11 5.65 22.72
C ASP A 220 -14.53 7.10 22.95
N GLY A 221 -15.83 7.37 22.82
CA GLY A 221 -16.41 8.70 22.99
C GLY A 221 -17.55 8.96 22.00
N ASP A 222 -18.31 10.04 22.27
CA ASP A 222 -19.49 10.42 21.50
C ASP A 222 -19.28 11.68 20.63
N GLU A 223 -18.10 12.28 20.71
CA GLU A 223 -17.76 13.39 19.83
C GLU A 223 -17.70 12.95 18.36
N PRO A 224 -18.19 13.76 17.41
CA PRO A 224 -18.23 13.38 15.99
C PRO A 224 -16.87 12.94 15.43
N VAL A 225 -15.77 13.51 15.94
CA VAL A 225 -14.42 13.13 15.51
C VAL A 225 -14.05 11.73 15.98
N GLN A 226 -14.42 11.35 17.21
CA GLN A 226 -14.14 10.04 17.78
C GLN A 226 -14.97 8.95 17.10
N LEU A 227 -16.27 9.22 16.89
CA LEU A 227 -17.16 8.31 16.17
C LEU A 227 -16.68 8.02 14.76
N ARG A 228 -16.24 9.05 14.02
CA ARG A 228 -15.65 8.89 12.68
C ARG A 228 -14.35 8.09 12.73
N ASP A 229 -13.44 8.46 13.63
CA ASP A 229 -12.10 7.88 13.69
C ASP A 229 -12.19 6.39 14.09
N ARG A 230 -13.08 6.02 14.99
CA ARG A 230 -13.40 4.62 15.31
C ARG A 230 -13.91 3.87 14.08
N LEU A 231 -14.90 4.41 13.37
CA LEU A 231 -15.42 3.78 12.15
C LEU A 231 -14.34 3.60 11.07
N ILE A 232 -13.43 4.56 10.91
CA ILE A 232 -12.30 4.45 9.98
C ILE A 232 -11.45 3.22 10.29
N LEU A 233 -11.12 3.02 11.56
CA LEU A 233 -10.28 1.89 11.99
C LEU A 233 -11.02 0.56 11.90
N GLU A 234 -12.28 0.50 12.34
CA GLU A 234 -13.11 -0.69 12.24
C GLU A 234 -13.25 -1.17 10.79
N LEU A 235 -13.54 -0.23 9.86
CA LEU A 235 -13.67 -0.59 8.46
C LEU A 235 -12.32 -1.00 7.84
N LEU A 236 -11.23 -0.26 8.11
CA LEU A 236 -9.92 -0.59 7.53
C LEU A 236 -9.38 -1.92 8.05
N TYR A 237 -9.49 -2.18 9.35
CA TYR A 237 -9.01 -3.41 9.94
C TYR A 237 -9.96 -4.57 9.65
N GLY A 238 -11.26 -4.42 9.89
CA GLY A 238 -12.24 -5.47 9.68
C GLY A 238 -12.33 -5.93 8.23
N THR A 239 -12.29 -5.01 7.27
CA THR A 239 -12.48 -5.35 5.85
C THR A 239 -11.18 -5.46 5.05
N GLY A 240 -10.08 -4.93 5.57
CA GLY A 240 -8.82 -4.84 4.85
C GLY A 240 -8.88 -3.98 3.58
N ILE A 241 -9.87 -3.13 3.37
CA ILE A 241 -9.98 -2.26 2.19
C ILE A 241 -8.85 -1.24 2.12
N ARG A 242 -8.58 -0.70 0.92
CA ARG A 242 -7.57 0.35 0.75
C ARG A 242 -8.10 1.68 1.27
N VAL A 243 -7.20 2.54 1.78
CA VAL A 243 -7.61 3.89 2.23
C VAL A 243 -8.30 4.71 1.15
N ALA A 244 -7.96 4.51 -0.12
CA ALA A 244 -8.63 5.17 -1.23
C ALA A 244 -10.05 4.66 -1.44
N GLU A 245 -10.28 3.37 -1.25
CA GLU A 245 -11.59 2.74 -1.29
C GLU A 245 -12.44 3.23 -0.12
N LEU A 246 -11.88 3.24 1.10
CA LEU A 246 -12.58 3.75 2.29
C LEU A 246 -13.11 5.18 2.12
N VAL A 247 -12.26 6.13 1.71
CA VAL A 247 -12.69 7.53 1.57
C VAL A 247 -13.61 7.74 0.37
N GLY A 248 -13.63 6.79 -0.57
CA GLY A 248 -14.54 6.78 -1.71
C GLY A 248 -15.94 6.30 -1.39
N LEU A 249 -16.18 5.65 -0.24
CA LEU A 249 -17.47 5.07 0.11
C LEU A 249 -18.58 6.09 0.16
N ASN A 250 -19.73 5.68 -0.34
CA ASN A 250 -21.00 6.36 -0.25
C ASN A 250 -21.94 5.63 0.71
N LEU A 251 -23.02 6.26 1.13
CA LEU A 251 -24.08 5.62 1.91
C LEU A 251 -24.71 4.45 1.12
N SER A 252 -24.87 4.65 -0.20
CA SER A 252 -25.43 3.64 -1.13
C SER A 252 -24.53 2.43 -1.35
N ASP A 253 -23.27 2.44 -0.89
CA ASP A 253 -22.35 1.31 -0.99
C ASP A 253 -22.49 0.31 0.17
N LEU A 254 -23.38 0.58 1.14
CA LEU A 254 -23.58 -0.22 2.32
C LEU A 254 -24.83 -1.10 2.19
N ASP A 255 -24.68 -2.39 2.37
CA ASP A 255 -25.78 -3.33 2.65
C ASP A 255 -25.72 -3.72 4.15
N ARG A 256 -26.39 -2.91 4.97
CA ARG A 256 -26.36 -3.07 6.43
C ARG A 256 -27.07 -4.35 6.90
N GLY A 257 -28.12 -4.76 6.18
CA GLY A 257 -28.84 -5.99 6.50
C GLY A 257 -27.97 -7.24 6.41
N ARG A 258 -27.04 -7.24 5.44
CA ARG A 258 -26.07 -8.31 5.24
C ARG A 258 -24.69 -8.02 5.79
N ARG A 259 -24.44 -6.82 6.33
CA ARG A 259 -23.13 -6.33 6.76
C ARG A 259 -22.07 -6.44 5.65
N LEU A 260 -22.39 -5.90 4.49
CA LEU A 260 -21.55 -5.89 3.31
C LEU A 260 -21.24 -4.46 2.87
N VAL A 261 -20.04 -4.22 2.40
CA VAL A 261 -19.63 -2.97 1.77
C VAL A 261 -19.13 -3.21 0.36
N ARG A 262 -19.68 -2.49 -0.59
CA ARG A 262 -19.23 -2.49 -1.99
C ARG A 262 -18.10 -1.49 -2.16
N VAL A 263 -16.96 -1.94 -2.67
CA VAL A 263 -15.79 -1.09 -2.93
C VAL A 263 -15.39 -1.14 -4.40
N ILE A 264 -14.92 0.00 -4.90
CA ILE A 264 -14.42 0.14 -6.26
C ILE A 264 -12.90 0.18 -6.23
N GLY A 265 -12.27 -0.83 -6.83
CA GLY A 265 -10.83 -0.97 -6.91
C GLY A 265 -10.22 -0.32 -8.15
N LYS A 266 -8.94 -0.64 -8.42
CA LYS A 266 -8.23 -0.16 -9.61
C LYS A 266 -8.90 -0.68 -10.90
N GLY A 267 -9.18 0.23 -11.85
CA GLY A 267 -9.81 -0.10 -13.14
C GLY A 267 -11.30 -0.37 -13.00
N ASP A 268 -11.98 0.35 -12.09
CA ASP A 268 -13.43 0.28 -11.81
C ASP A 268 -13.95 -1.12 -11.47
N LYS A 269 -13.04 -2.02 -11.06
CA LYS A 269 -13.44 -3.35 -10.62
C LYS A 269 -14.12 -3.25 -9.26
N GLN A 270 -15.39 -3.63 -9.22
CA GLN A 270 -16.17 -3.69 -7.98
C GLN A 270 -15.95 -5.02 -7.27
N ARG A 271 -15.95 -4.98 -5.95
CA ARG A 271 -16.06 -6.15 -5.08
C ARG A 271 -16.84 -5.83 -3.84
N THR A 272 -17.46 -6.83 -3.27
CA THR A 272 -18.20 -6.75 -2.01
C THR A 272 -17.38 -7.42 -0.91
N VAL A 273 -17.28 -6.75 0.24
CA VAL A 273 -16.47 -7.19 1.38
C VAL A 273 -17.36 -7.23 2.62
N PRO A 274 -17.36 -8.33 3.40
CA PRO A 274 -18.07 -8.39 4.67
C PRO A 274 -17.38 -7.56 5.73
N TYR A 275 -18.14 -7.07 6.71
CA TYR A 275 -17.64 -6.43 7.91
C TYR A 275 -18.34 -6.96 9.16
N GLY A 276 -17.63 -6.90 10.30
CA GLY A 276 -18.09 -7.49 11.55
C GLY A 276 -19.07 -6.62 12.33
N ILE A 277 -19.57 -7.20 13.43
CA ILE A 277 -20.50 -6.53 14.36
C ILE A 277 -19.91 -5.22 14.93
N PRO A 278 -18.63 -5.17 15.38
CA PRO A 278 -18.06 -3.93 15.89
C PRO A 278 -18.05 -2.79 14.86
N ALA A 279 -17.81 -3.12 13.58
CA ALA A 279 -17.88 -2.14 12.49
C ALA A 279 -19.32 -1.64 12.25
N GLU A 280 -20.33 -2.51 12.34
CA GLU A 280 -21.74 -2.13 12.24
C GLU A 280 -22.15 -1.20 13.40
N GLN A 281 -21.72 -1.51 14.63
CA GLN A 281 -22.00 -0.65 15.79
C GLN A 281 -21.35 0.73 15.64
N ALA A 282 -20.09 0.79 15.19
CA ALA A 282 -19.40 2.05 14.91
C ALA A 282 -20.08 2.82 13.77
N LEU A 283 -20.53 2.12 12.73
CA LEU A 283 -21.28 2.69 11.61
C LEU A 283 -22.61 3.30 12.07
N GLN A 284 -23.37 2.57 12.89
CA GLN A 284 -24.64 3.05 13.44
C GLN A 284 -24.43 4.34 14.24
N ARG A 285 -23.48 4.35 15.20
CA ARG A 285 -23.18 5.54 16.03
C ARG A 285 -22.74 6.73 15.15
N TRP A 286 -21.96 6.47 14.11
CA TRP A 286 -21.55 7.51 13.17
C TRP A 286 -22.71 8.08 12.37
N LEU A 287 -23.59 7.23 11.84
CA LEU A 287 -24.76 7.66 11.05
C LEU A 287 -25.80 8.41 11.89
N ASP A 288 -26.00 7.98 13.13
CA ASP A 288 -27.01 8.57 14.00
C ASP A 288 -26.57 9.90 14.63
N ARG A 289 -25.29 10.02 14.99
CA ARG A 289 -24.79 11.14 15.78
C ARG A 289 -23.69 11.93 15.08
N GLY A 290 -22.63 11.24 14.62
CA GLY A 290 -21.43 11.92 14.11
C GLY A 290 -21.64 12.58 12.75
N ARG A 291 -22.19 11.84 11.79
CA ARG A 291 -22.40 12.35 10.43
C ARG A 291 -23.39 13.51 10.36
N PRO A 292 -24.54 13.48 11.05
CA PRO A 292 -25.47 14.59 11.07
C PRO A 292 -24.85 15.89 11.60
N ALA A 293 -24.00 15.82 12.62
CA ALA A 293 -23.32 16.98 13.20
C ALA A 293 -22.41 17.72 12.22
N TRP A 294 -21.88 17.03 11.21
CA TRP A 294 -20.98 17.61 10.19
C TRP A 294 -21.58 17.71 8.79
N ARG A 295 -22.80 17.23 8.61
CA ARG A 295 -23.45 17.24 7.30
C ARG A 295 -23.70 18.65 6.81
N THR A 296 -23.32 18.93 5.55
CA THR A 296 -23.61 20.15 4.81
C THR A 296 -24.19 19.79 3.45
N PRO A 297 -24.74 20.72 2.68
CA PRO A 297 -25.17 20.47 1.30
C PRO A 297 -24.05 19.88 0.42
N ALA A 298 -22.79 20.24 0.69
CA ALA A 298 -21.64 19.73 -0.04
C ALA A 298 -21.23 18.30 0.34
N SER A 299 -21.81 17.70 1.38
CA SER A 299 -21.49 16.33 1.83
C SER A 299 -21.93 15.28 0.82
N GLY A 300 -23.01 15.54 0.08
CA GLY A 300 -23.59 14.56 -0.85
C GLY A 300 -23.86 13.22 -0.18
N ASP A 301 -23.59 12.16 -0.93
CA ASP A 301 -23.74 10.76 -0.49
C ASP A 301 -22.49 10.19 0.22
N ALA A 302 -21.46 11.02 0.49
CA ALA A 302 -20.24 10.56 1.13
C ALA A 302 -20.51 9.92 2.50
N LEU A 303 -20.02 8.69 2.72
CA LEU A 303 -20.14 8.02 4.01
C LEU A 303 -19.34 8.74 5.09
N LEU A 304 -18.06 9.00 4.83
CA LEU A 304 -17.14 9.61 5.79
C LEU A 304 -16.91 11.08 5.45
N LEU A 305 -17.05 11.93 6.46
CA LEU A 305 -16.94 13.38 6.32
C LEU A 305 -15.68 13.91 7.06
N GLY A 306 -15.12 14.98 6.52
CA GLY A 306 -14.19 15.84 7.24
C GLY A 306 -14.98 16.83 8.12
N GLN A 307 -14.30 17.48 9.06
CA GLN A 307 -14.92 18.45 10.00
C GLN A 307 -15.65 19.61 9.30
N ARG A 308 -15.33 19.92 8.04
CA ARG A 308 -15.99 20.95 7.24
C ARG A 308 -17.17 20.43 6.43
N GLY A 309 -17.62 19.21 6.67
CA GLY A 309 -18.75 18.58 5.99
C GLY A 309 -18.45 17.99 4.61
N GLY A 310 -17.31 18.28 4.00
CA GLY A 310 -16.91 17.64 2.75
C GLY A 310 -16.48 16.18 2.95
N ARG A 311 -16.37 15.41 1.85
CA ARG A 311 -15.85 14.04 1.87
C ARG A 311 -14.48 13.96 2.55
N LEU A 312 -14.27 12.97 3.38
CA LEU A 312 -12.98 12.71 4.05
C LEU A 312 -11.86 12.53 3.04
N ASP A 313 -10.72 13.16 3.28
CA ASP A 313 -9.53 12.99 2.46
C ASP A 313 -8.62 11.86 2.99
N GLN A 314 -7.84 11.25 2.08
CA GLN A 314 -6.93 10.15 2.42
C GLN A 314 -5.83 10.53 3.42
N ARG A 315 -5.42 11.81 3.46
CA ARG A 315 -4.37 12.28 4.38
C ARG A 315 -4.88 12.25 5.80
N THR A 316 -6.10 12.73 6.01
CA THR A 316 -6.78 12.68 7.31
C THR A 316 -6.97 11.24 7.76
N ALA A 317 -7.47 10.33 6.89
CA ALA A 317 -7.61 8.93 7.23
C ALA A 317 -6.26 8.27 7.61
N ARG A 318 -5.17 8.59 6.89
CA ARG A 318 -3.81 8.11 7.25
C ARG A 318 -3.33 8.66 8.60
N ALA A 319 -3.63 9.91 8.90
CA ALA A 319 -3.26 10.51 10.18
C ALA A 319 -4.00 9.86 11.35
N VAL A 320 -5.29 9.53 11.17
CA VAL A 320 -6.09 8.79 12.17
C VAL A 320 -5.46 7.44 12.48
N VAL A 321 -5.20 6.62 11.46
CA VAL A 321 -4.59 5.28 11.63
C VAL A 321 -3.23 5.38 12.33
N ASN A 322 -2.38 6.29 11.87
CA ASN A 322 -1.05 6.46 12.47
C ASN A 322 -1.13 6.87 13.94
N ARG A 323 -1.98 7.84 14.29
CA ARG A 323 -2.16 8.32 15.67
C ARG A 323 -2.67 7.21 16.58
N ALA A 324 -3.74 6.51 16.19
CA ALA A 324 -4.34 5.48 17.00
C ALA A 324 -3.40 4.31 17.27
N THR A 325 -2.68 3.84 16.25
CA THR A 325 -1.73 2.74 16.39
C THR A 325 -0.43 3.15 17.09
N SER A 326 -0.01 4.43 16.99
CA SER A 326 1.17 4.95 17.72
C SER A 326 0.97 4.92 19.24
N ALA A 327 -0.24 5.18 19.69
CA ALA A 327 -0.58 5.24 21.12
C ALA A 327 -0.35 3.88 21.80
N VAL A 328 -0.59 2.78 21.08
CA VAL A 328 -0.47 1.41 21.63
C VAL A 328 0.95 0.86 21.45
N VAL A 329 1.60 1.13 20.31
CA VAL A 329 2.92 0.54 20.00
C VAL A 329 4.08 1.32 20.67
N GLY A 330 3.82 2.49 21.24
CA GLY A 330 4.84 3.30 21.89
C GLY A 330 5.90 3.86 20.93
N GLY A 331 5.55 4.00 19.64
CA GLY A 331 6.50 4.43 18.63
C GLY A 331 5.85 5.00 17.36
N ARG A 332 6.42 4.69 16.21
CA ARG A 332 5.85 5.10 14.94
C ARG A 332 4.67 4.18 14.59
N GLY A 333 3.46 4.73 14.57
CA GLY A 333 2.25 4.02 14.22
C GLY A 333 2.22 3.48 12.79
N LEU A 334 1.27 2.61 12.53
CA LEU A 334 1.10 1.99 11.22
C LEU A 334 0.57 2.98 10.17
N SER A 335 0.85 2.66 8.92
CA SER A 335 0.10 3.21 7.80
C SER A 335 -1.18 2.38 7.56
N PRO A 336 -2.18 2.89 6.83
CA PRO A 336 -3.33 2.07 6.43
C PRO A 336 -2.94 0.81 5.64
N HIS A 337 -1.82 0.83 4.93
CA HIS A 337 -1.30 -0.36 4.26
C HIS A 337 -0.75 -1.39 5.28
N GLY A 338 -0.06 -0.91 6.32
CA GLY A 338 0.37 -1.77 7.43
C GLY A 338 -0.83 -2.38 8.17
N LEU A 339 -1.87 -1.58 8.46
CA LEU A 339 -3.09 -2.09 9.11
C LEU A 339 -3.82 -3.13 8.24
N ARG A 340 -3.89 -2.92 6.93
CA ARG A 340 -4.42 -3.92 5.98
C ARG A 340 -3.58 -5.20 5.96
N HIS A 341 -2.25 -5.08 6.05
CA HIS A 341 -1.37 -6.25 6.15
C HIS A 341 -1.59 -7.00 7.45
N THR A 342 -1.75 -6.29 8.57
CA THR A 342 -2.15 -6.85 9.86
C THR A 342 -3.46 -7.63 9.75
N ALA A 343 -4.50 -7.04 9.16
CA ALA A 343 -5.78 -7.71 8.92
C ALA A 343 -5.63 -8.98 8.08
N ALA A 344 -4.83 -8.92 7.00
CA ALA A 344 -4.57 -10.09 6.15
C ALA A 344 -3.86 -11.22 6.92
N THR A 345 -2.86 -10.87 7.73
CA THR A 345 -2.12 -11.83 8.55
C THR A 345 -3.05 -12.50 9.57
N HIS A 346 -3.87 -11.70 10.27
CA HIS A 346 -4.80 -12.26 11.28
C HIS A 346 -5.88 -13.15 10.67
N LEU A 347 -6.36 -12.84 9.46
CA LEU A 347 -7.27 -13.73 8.74
C LEU A 347 -6.60 -15.08 8.42
N LEU A 348 -5.35 -15.07 7.97
CA LEU A 348 -4.60 -16.29 7.69
C LEU A 348 -4.31 -17.09 8.97
N ASP A 349 -3.88 -16.41 10.04
CA ASP A 349 -3.61 -17.01 11.35
C ASP A 349 -4.88 -17.61 11.97
N GLY A 350 -6.05 -17.00 11.71
CA GLY A 350 -7.37 -17.50 12.07
C GLY A 350 -7.89 -18.65 11.19
N GLY A 351 -7.08 -19.10 10.22
CA GLY A 351 -7.40 -20.28 9.39
C GLY A 351 -8.19 -19.95 8.12
N ALA A 352 -8.29 -18.67 7.71
CA ALA A 352 -8.89 -18.35 6.42
C ALA A 352 -8.02 -18.85 5.26
N ASP A 353 -8.67 -19.42 4.25
CA ASP A 353 -7.98 -19.84 3.03
C ASP A 353 -7.31 -18.65 2.32
N LEU A 354 -6.07 -18.84 1.88
CA LEU A 354 -5.28 -17.79 1.20
C LEU A 354 -6.02 -17.19 0.00
N ARG A 355 -6.77 -18.00 -0.75
CA ARG A 355 -7.53 -17.53 -1.91
C ARG A 355 -8.70 -16.65 -1.48
N ALA A 356 -9.40 -17.01 -0.41
CA ALA A 356 -10.45 -16.18 0.18
C ALA A 356 -9.91 -14.82 0.65
N VAL A 357 -8.73 -14.81 1.30
CA VAL A 357 -8.05 -13.58 1.71
C VAL A 357 -7.62 -12.74 0.50
N GLN A 358 -7.10 -13.35 -0.57
CA GLN A 358 -6.75 -12.64 -1.81
C GLN A 358 -7.98 -12.02 -2.48
N GLU A 359 -9.10 -12.71 -2.53
CA GLU A 359 -10.36 -12.22 -3.09
C GLU A 359 -10.90 -11.05 -2.25
N LEU A 360 -10.95 -11.18 -0.93
CA LEU A 360 -11.36 -10.14 0.01
C LEU A 360 -10.52 -8.87 -0.17
N LEU A 361 -9.22 -9.03 -0.29
CA LEU A 361 -8.30 -7.93 -0.46
C LEU A 361 -8.30 -7.36 -1.89
N GLY A 362 -8.73 -8.08 -2.91
CA GLY A 362 -8.73 -7.65 -4.30
C GLY A 362 -7.29 -7.53 -4.85
N HIS A 363 -6.51 -8.62 -4.79
CA HIS A 363 -5.21 -8.72 -5.42
C HIS A 363 -5.37 -8.96 -6.92
N ALA A 364 -4.76 -8.10 -7.76
CA ALA A 364 -4.93 -8.04 -9.21
C ALA A 364 -4.27 -9.19 -10.01
N SER A 365 -3.72 -10.21 -9.35
CA SER A 365 -2.82 -11.19 -9.98
C SER A 365 -3.47 -12.49 -10.44
N LEU A 366 -4.77 -12.67 -10.34
CA LEU A 366 -5.45 -13.76 -11.05
C LEU A 366 -6.59 -13.17 -11.84
N ALA A 367 -6.36 -13.09 -13.15
CA ALA A 367 -7.33 -12.66 -14.15
C ALA A 367 -8.51 -13.64 -14.18
N THR A 368 -9.56 -13.32 -13.47
CA THR A 368 -10.91 -13.76 -13.86
C THR A 368 -11.88 -12.75 -13.26
N THR A 369 -12.59 -12.09 -14.14
CA THR A 369 -13.84 -11.41 -13.83
C THR A 369 -14.83 -12.51 -13.42
N GLN A 370 -14.70 -13.02 -12.21
CA GLN A 370 -15.74 -13.83 -11.63
C GLN A 370 -16.86 -12.86 -11.24
N ILE A 371 -17.98 -12.99 -11.91
CA ILE A 371 -19.26 -12.46 -11.47
C ILE A 371 -19.44 -12.99 -10.04
N TYR A 372 -19.39 -12.10 -9.03
CA TYR A 372 -19.65 -12.46 -7.66
C TYR A 372 -21.09 -12.93 -7.55
N THR A 373 -21.28 -14.24 -7.58
CA THR A 373 -22.55 -14.87 -7.28
C THR A 373 -22.80 -14.81 -5.77
N HIS A 374 -24.07 -14.87 -5.34
CA HIS A 374 -24.41 -14.89 -3.91
C HIS A 374 -23.65 -15.98 -3.15
N ILE A 375 -23.35 -17.11 -3.79
CA ILE A 375 -22.59 -18.24 -3.21
C ILE A 375 -21.14 -17.84 -2.86
N SER A 376 -20.48 -16.98 -3.65
CA SER A 376 -19.12 -16.53 -3.34
C SER A 376 -19.07 -15.54 -2.18
N VAL A 377 -20.09 -14.70 -2.02
CA VAL A 377 -20.22 -13.74 -0.93
C VAL A 377 -20.44 -14.44 0.41
N ASP A 378 -21.33 -15.44 0.44
CA ASP A 378 -21.59 -16.24 1.65
C ASP A 378 -20.38 -17.06 2.08
N ARG A 379 -19.59 -17.56 1.14
CA ARG A 379 -18.32 -18.24 1.43
C ARG A 379 -17.30 -17.28 2.04
N LEU A 380 -17.13 -16.09 1.46
CA LEU A 380 -16.23 -15.06 1.97
C LEU A 380 -16.65 -14.61 3.38
N ARG A 381 -17.95 -14.46 3.59
CA ARG A 381 -18.51 -14.11 4.90
C ARG A 381 -18.22 -15.17 5.95
N ARG A 382 -18.46 -16.45 5.66
CA ARG A 382 -18.15 -17.55 6.59
C ARG A 382 -16.65 -17.61 6.92
N SER A 383 -15.78 -17.50 5.93
CA SER A 383 -14.33 -17.45 6.16
C SER A 383 -13.93 -16.24 7.00
N PHE A 384 -14.59 -15.10 6.83
CA PHE A 384 -14.37 -13.91 7.63
C PHE A 384 -14.86 -14.11 9.07
N GLU A 385 -16.08 -14.56 9.26
CA GLU A 385 -16.69 -14.81 10.58
C GLU A 385 -15.89 -15.83 11.39
N GLN A 386 -15.31 -16.82 10.73
CA GLN A 386 -14.50 -17.85 11.39
C GLN A 386 -13.12 -17.36 11.81
N ALA A 387 -12.50 -16.49 10.99
CA ALA A 387 -11.06 -16.24 11.09
C ALA A 387 -10.71 -14.82 11.57
N HIS A 388 -11.61 -13.83 11.46
CA HIS A 388 -11.25 -12.45 11.79
C HIS A 388 -11.51 -12.13 13.27
N PRO A 389 -10.54 -11.53 14.02
CA PRO A 389 -10.71 -11.22 15.45
C PRO A 389 -11.86 -10.27 15.79
N ARG A 390 -12.36 -9.53 14.80
CA ARG A 390 -13.50 -8.59 14.94
C ARG A 390 -14.61 -8.88 13.92
N ALA A 391 -14.93 -10.14 13.73
CA ALA A 391 -16.04 -10.57 12.90
C ALA A 391 -17.43 -10.20 13.48
#